data_ce0e493462dc53046ff805244926fbba
#
_entry.id   ce0e493462dc53046ff805244926fbba
#
_cell.length_a   1.000
_cell.length_b   1.000
_cell.length_c   1.000
_cell.angle_alpha   90.00
_cell.angle_beta   90.00
_cell.angle_gamma   90.00
#
_symmetry.space_group_name_H-M   'P 1'
#
loop_
_entity.id
_entity.type
_entity.pdbx_description
1 polymer ?
#
loop_
_entity_poly.entity_id
_entity_poly.type
_entity_poly.pdbx_seq_one_letter_code
_entity_poly.pdbx_strand_id
1 'polypeptide(L)'
;MRNISNGNQMKNYFDNIKRYRAFSVKYRPATDFKSSRITIYDERLGERVTIPYDHSFDNPWQIAMTYLLNLPHPIQIESLGMSKDDSHVLLSTDFSTSMKQAEKKQAKNRLVNMDGTTEEFDGEY
;
A
#
# COMPACT_ATOMS: atom_id res chain seq x y z
N MET A 1 -3.83 -29.51 24.96
CA MET A 1 -4.10 -28.98 23.62
C MET A 1 -5.11 -29.87 22.89
N ARG A 2 -6.09 -29.22 22.29
CA ARG A 2 -7.07 -29.97 21.53
C ARG A 2 -6.54 -30.39 20.16
N ASN A 3 -6.85 -31.61 19.79
CA ASN A 3 -6.48 -32.11 18.47
C ASN A 3 -7.67 -31.93 17.53
N ILE A 4 -7.55 -30.99 16.60
CA ILE A 4 -8.59 -30.69 15.62
C ILE A 4 -8.09 -31.15 14.27
N SER A 5 -8.64 -32.23 13.76
CA SER A 5 -8.08 -32.86 12.58
C SER A 5 -9.03 -33.03 11.41
N ASN A 6 -10.33 -32.73 11.58
CA ASN A 6 -11.26 -32.88 10.46
C ASN A 6 -11.94 -31.55 10.13
N GLY A 7 -12.44 -31.46 8.89
CA GLY A 7 -13.00 -30.23 8.37
C GLY A 7 -14.25 -29.77 9.09
N ASN A 8 -15.04 -30.70 9.61
CA ASN A 8 -16.27 -30.33 10.30
C ASN A 8 -15.97 -29.61 11.61
N GLN A 9 -14.96 -30.07 12.32
CA GLN A 9 -14.55 -29.43 13.57
C GLN A 9 -13.92 -28.05 13.32
N MET A 10 -13.28 -27.88 12.17
CA MET A 10 -12.58 -26.65 11.86
C MET A 10 -13.46 -25.60 11.18
N LYS A 11 -14.65 -25.97 10.76
CA LYS A 11 -15.46 -25.09 9.94
C LYS A 11 -15.71 -23.73 10.56
N ASN A 12 -16.15 -23.72 11.83
CA ASN A 12 -16.40 -22.45 12.50
C ASN A 12 -15.15 -21.61 12.65
N TYR A 13 -14.02 -22.26 12.87
CA TYR A 13 -12.75 -21.56 12.97
C TYR A 13 -12.40 -20.92 11.63
N PHE A 14 -12.50 -21.67 10.54
CA PHE A 14 -12.20 -21.15 9.21
C PHE A 14 -13.14 -20.01 8.83
N ASP A 15 -14.41 -20.12 9.18
CA ASP A 15 -15.39 -19.09 8.84
C ASP A 15 -15.12 -17.77 9.55
N ASN A 16 -14.39 -17.81 10.65
CA ASN A 16 -14.09 -16.62 11.44
C ASN A 16 -12.73 -16.01 11.11
N ILE A 17 -11.97 -16.64 10.22
CA ILE A 17 -10.69 -16.10 9.81
C ILE A 17 -10.91 -14.92 8.89
N LYS A 18 -10.33 -13.80 9.22
CA LYS A 18 -10.39 -12.60 8.38
C LYS A 18 -9.31 -12.64 7.33
N ARG A 19 -9.67 -12.23 6.14
CA ARG A 19 -8.74 -12.17 5.02
C ARG A 19 -8.37 -10.73 4.75
N TYR A 20 -7.08 -10.49 4.59
CA TYR A 20 -6.59 -9.17 4.31
C TYR A 20 -5.72 -9.17 3.08
N ARG A 21 -5.77 -8.07 2.35
CA ARG A 21 -4.82 -7.76 1.30
C ARG A 21 -3.58 -7.17 1.96
N ALA A 22 -2.40 -7.56 1.49
CA ALA A 22 -1.15 -7.17 2.12
C ALA A 22 -0.34 -6.23 1.25
N PHE A 23 0.16 -5.17 1.86
CA PHE A 23 1.11 -4.24 1.23
C PHE A 23 2.38 -4.26 2.06
N SER A 24 3.48 -4.67 1.46
CA SER A 24 4.78 -4.66 2.14
C SER A 24 5.41 -3.28 2.03
N VAL A 25 6.00 -2.81 3.11
CA VAL A 25 6.67 -1.51 3.13
C VAL A 25 8.15 -1.74 3.39
N LYS A 26 8.99 -1.24 2.50
CA LYS A 26 10.42 -1.40 2.60
C LYS A 26 11.11 -0.06 2.58
N TYR A 27 11.97 0.18 3.56
CA TYR A 27 12.79 1.39 3.61
C TYR A 27 14.01 1.23 2.72
N ARG A 28 14.29 2.27 1.94
CA ARG A 28 15.47 2.33 1.08
C ARG A 28 16.33 3.49 1.54
N PRO A 29 17.48 3.23 2.14
CA PRO A 29 18.33 4.32 2.62
C PRO A 29 18.89 5.15 1.48
N ALA A 30 19.32 6.36 1.82
CA ALA A 30 19.92 7.26 0.85
C ALA A 30 21.21 6.68 0.30
N THR A 31 21.48 6.97 -0.95
CA THR A 31 22.74 6.64 -1.61
C THR A 31 23.37 7.93 -2.11
N ASP A 32 24.52 7.81 -2.79
CA ASP A 32 25.18 8.98 -3.35
C ASP A 32 24.34 9.68 -4.40
N PHE A 33 23.42 8.96 -5.02
CA PHE A 33 22.64 9.48 -6.13
C PHE A 33 21.16 9.65 -5.84
N LYS A 34 20.66 9.04 -4.75
CA LYS A 34 19.25 9.06 -4.43
C LYS A 34 19.05 9.33 -2.96
N SER A 35 18.06 10.15 -2.65
CA SER A 35 17.68 10.36 -1.25
C SER A 35 16.94 9.13 -0.73
N SER A 36 16.73 9.10 0.60
CA SER A 36 16.01 8.00 1.23
C SER A 36 14.58 7.97 0.71
N ARG A 37 14.04 6.77 0.64
CA ARG A 37 12.71 6.56 0.09
C ARG A 37 12.12 5.28 0.65
N ILE A 38 10.84 5.07 0.39
CA ILE A 38 10.19 3.82 0.76
C ILE A 38 9.56 3.21 -0.48
N THR A 39 9.47 1.89 -0.48
CA THR A 39 8.80 1.14 -1.54
C THR A 39 7.60 0.44 -0.94
N ILE A 40 6.44 0.62 -1.56
CA ILE A 40 5.20 -0.06 -1.18
C ILE A 40 4.94 -1.11 -2.24
N TYR A 41 4.86 -2.36 -1.82
CA TYR A 41 4.63 -3.46 -2.73
C TYR A 41 3.29 -4.10 -2.43
N ASP A 42 2.41 -4.15 -3.43
CA ASP A 42 1.11 -4.78 -3.33
C ASP A 42 1.29 -6.27 -3.60
N GLU A 43 1.17 -7.08 -2.56
CA GLU A 43 1.37 -8.52 -2.68
C GLU A 43 0.30 -9.18 -3.53
N ARG A 44 -0.89 -8.59 -3.56
CA ARG A 44 -2.00 -9.18 -4.32
C ARG A 44 -1.87 -8.96 -5.81
N LEU A 45 -1.57 -7.73 -6.22
CA LEU A 45 -1.54 -7.37 -7.63
C LEU A 45 -0.13 -7.32 -8.22
N GLY A 46 0.88 -7.44 -7.38
CA GLY A 46 2.25 -7.37 -7.86
C GLY A 46 2.70 -5.98 -8.25
N GLU A 47 2.02 -4.94 -7.79
CA GLU A 47 2.38 -3.56 -8.09
C GLU A 47 3.36 -3.01 -7.08
N ARG A 48 4.20 -2.11 -7.53
CA ARG A 48 5.22 -1.48 -6.69
C ARG A 48 5.21 0.01 -6.92
N VAL A 49 5.27 0.76 -5.82
CA VAL A 49 5.36 2.22 -5.87
C VAL A 49 6.50 2.64 -4.95
N THR A 50 7.33 3.56 -5.42
CA THR A 50 8.42 4.10 -4.61
C THR A 50 8.17 5.58 -4.42
N ILE A 51 8.19 6.04 -3.16
CA ILE A 51 7.93 7.43 -2.83
C ILE A 51 9.05 7.97 -1.94
N PRO A 52 9.27 9.29 -1.93
CA PRO A 52 10.28 9.90 -1.09
C PRO A 52 9.97 9.67 0.39
N TYR A 53 11.02 9.59 1.19
CA TYR A 53 10.84 9.51 2.64
C TYR A 53 10.42 10.88 3.16
N ASP A 54 9.41 10.87 4.01
CA ASP A 54 8.90 12.10 4.64
C ASP A 54 9.34 12.09 6.09
N HIS A 55 10.26 12.97 6.42
CA HIS A 55 10.86 13.01 7.75
C HIS A 55 9.95 13.57 8.83
N SER A 56 8.75 14.01 8.46
CA SER A 56 7.75 14.42 9.45
C SER A 56 7.07 13.23 10.11
N PHE A 57 7.29 12.03 9.58
CA PHE A 57 6.76 10.80 10.17
C PHE A 57 7.87 10.02 10.86
N ASP A 58 7.52 9.29 11.90
CA ASP A 58 8.49 8.53 12.68
C ASP A 58 8.84 7.21 12.03
N ASN A 59 7.94 6.63 11.27
CA ASN A 59 8.13 5.28 10.75
C ASN A 59 7.71 5.17 9.28
N PRO A 60 8.39 4.32 8.50
CA PRO A 60 8.07 4.14 7.09
C PRO A 60 6.62 3.70 6.84
N TRP A 61 6.06 2.86 7.71
CA TRP A 61 4.69 2.39 7.50
C TRP A 61 3.67 3.52 7.61
N GLN A 62 3.98 4.56 8.40
CA GLN A 62 3.10 5.72 8.51
C GLN A 62 3.06 6.49 7.20
N ILE A 63 4.21 6.62 6.55
CA ILE A 63 4.31 7.29 5.25
C ILE A 63 3.51 6.52 4.21
N ALA A 64 3.68 5.20 4.18
CA ALA A 64 2.98 4.34 3.23
C ALA A 64 1.48 4.41 3.44
N MET A 65 1.02 4.36 4.68
CA MET A 65 -0.40 4.42 5.00
C MET A 65 -1.00 5.74 4.54
N THR A 66 -0.29 6.83 4.78
CA THR A 66 -0.73 8.15 4.35
C THR A 66 -0.84 8.24 2.84
N TYR A 67 0.15 7.67 2.15
CA TYR A 67 0.10 7.65 0.68
C TYR A 67 -1.13 6.91 0.18
N LEU A 68 -1.42 5.75 0.74
CA LEU A 68 -2.57 4.95 0.31
C LEU A 68 -3.89 5.65 0.60
N LEU A 69 -3.97 6.37 1.71
CA LEU A 69 -5.18 7.11 2.06
C LEU A 69 -5.41 8.33 1.16
N ASN A 70 -4.35 8.87 0.60
CA ASN A 70 -4.44 10.06 -0.25
C ASN A 70 -4.61 9.76 -1.72
N LEU A 71 -4.75 8.50 -2.08
CA LEU A 71 -5.05 8.15 -3.46
C LEU A 71 -6.45 8.62 -3.83
N PRO A 72 -6.74 8.85 -5.12
CA PRO A 72 -8.08 9.24 -5.55
C PRO A 72 -9.17 8.29 -5.07
N HIS A 73 -8.84 7.00 -5.01
CA HIS A 73 -9.67 6.00 -4.36
C HIS A 73 -8.90 5.47 -3.18
N PRO A 74 -9.11 6.06 -1.99
CA PRO A 74 -8.29 5.73 -0.84
C PRO A 74 -8.36 4.25 -0.48
N ILE A 75 -7.20 3.72 -0.12
CA ILE A 75 -7.09 2.35 0.37
C ILE A 75 -6.89 2.45 1.88
N GLN A 76 -7.88 2.00 2.64
CA GLN A 76 -7.82 2.06 4.09
C GLN A 76 -7.11 0.85 4.65
N ILE A 77 -6.27 1.09 5.63
CA ILE A 77 -5.51 0.04 6.28
C ILE A 77 -6.21 -0.31 7.59
N GLU A 78 -6.46 -1.59 7.79
CA GLU A 78 -7.18 -2.08 8.97
C GLU A 78 -6.23 -2.54 10.07
N SER A 79 -5.10 -3.09 9.69
CA SER A 79 -4.19 -3.69 10.66
C SER A 79 -2.77 -3.64 10.16
N LEU A 80 -1.84 -3.80 11.10
CA LEU A 80 -0.41 -3.85 10.82
C LEU A 80 0.12 -5.22 11.20
N GLY A 81 0.89 -5.82 10.29
CA GLY A 81 1.63 -7.03 10.58
C GLY A 81 3.11 -6.73 10.61
N MET A 82 3.84 -7.51 11.38
CA MET A 82 5.29 -7.42 11.42
C MET A 82 5.87 -8.52 10.57
N SER A 83 6.86 -8.16 9.78
CA SER A 83 7.58 -9.12 8.97
C SER A 83 9.01 -9.22 9.47
N LYS A 84 9.81 -10.03 8.79
CA LYS A 84 11.20 -10.21 9.11
C LYS A 84 11.94 -8.87 9.02
N ASP A 85 12.93 -8.67 9.89
CA ASP A 85 13.78 -7.48 9.90
C ASP A 85 13.00 -6.19 10.19
N ASP A 86 11.98 -6.30 11.03
CA ASP A 86 11.17 -5.16 11.46
C ASP A 86 10.46 -4.45 10.31
N SER A 87 10.36 -5.11 9.16
CA SER A 87 9.53 -4.61 8.08
C SER A 87 8.07 -4.73 8.46
N HIS A 88 7.26 -3.79 7.97
CA HIS A 88 5.85 -3.78 8.28
C HIS A 88 5.03 -4.17 7.06
N VAL A 89 3.90 -4.81 7.34
CA VAL A 89 2.94 -5.18 6.32
C VAL A 89 1.63 -4.51 6.66
N LEU A 90 1.12 -3.73 5.73
CA LEU A 90 -0.16 -3.06 5.89
C LEU A 90 -1.26 -3.97 5.38
N LEU A 91 -2.31 -4.13 6.19
CA LEU A 91 -3.38 -5.07 5.87
C LEU A 91 -4.68 -4.32 5.63
N SER A 92 -5.33 -4.63 4.53
CA SER A 92 -6.54 -3.94 4.11
C SER A 92 -7.62 -4.94 3.71
N THR A 93 -8.87 -4.54 3.88
CA THR A 93 -10.01 -5.32 3.39
C THR A 93 -10.44 -4.90 1.99
N ASP A 94 -9.79 -3.92 1.40
CA ASP A 94 -10.06 -3.50 0.03
C ASP A 94 -9.26 -4.37 -0.93
N PHE A 95 -9.93 -5.20 -1.70
CA PHE A 95 -9.27 -6.13 -2.61
C PHE A 95 -9.29 -5.67 -4.07
N SER A 96 -9.89 -4.54 -4.36
CA SER A 96 -10.14 -4.15 -5.76
C SER A 96 -9.31 -2.97 -6.25
N THR A 97 -8.96 -2.04 -5.38
CA THR A 97 -8.31 -0.80 -5.81
C THR A 97 -6.84 -1.01 -6.10
N SER A 98 -6.41 -0.63 -7.30
CA SER A 98 -5.00 -0.70 -7.71
C SER A 98 -4.34 0.63 -7.42
N MET A 99 -3.14 0.58 -6.83
CA MET A 99 -2.37 1.80 -6.58
C MET A 99 -2.08 2.55 -7.87
N LYS A 100 -1.65 1.82 -8.88
CA LYS A 100 -1.26 2.44 -10.14
C LYS A 100 -2.44 2.92 -10.96
N GLN A 101 -3.53 2.19 -10.92
CA GLN A 101 -4.74 2.63 -11.61
C GLN A 101 -5.30 3.89 -10.98
N ALA A 102 -5.23 3.97 -9.64
CA ALA A 102 -5.67 5.16 -8.94
C ALA A 102 -4.81 6.36 -9.34
N GLU A 103 -3.51 6.17 -9.44
CA GLU A 103 -2.61 7.23 -9.90
C GLU A 103 -2.90 7.66 -11.33
N LYS A 104 -3.08 6.69 -12.21
CA LYS A 104 -3.39 6.98 -13.62
C LYS A 104 -4.69 7.74 -13.74
N LYS A 105 -5.67 7.35 -12.97
CA LYS A 105 -6.97 8.02 -13.01
C LYS A 105 -6.86 9.45 -12.54
N GLN A 106 -6.06 9.70 -11.52
CA GLN A 106 -5.82 11.05 -11.04
C GLN A 106 -5.14 11.90 -12.11
N ALA A 107 -4.12 11.36 -12.75
CA ALA A 107 -3.42 12.07 -13.81
C ALA A 107 -4.35 12.38 -14.97
N LYS A 108 -5.20 11.43 -15.32
CA LYS A 108 -6.15 11.62 -16.41
C LYS A 108 -7.17 12.69 -16.09
N ASN A 109 -7.67 12.68 -14.87
CA ASN A 109 -8.61 13.70 -14.44
C ASN A 109 -7.98 15.08 -14.45
N ARG A 110 -6.73 15.15 -14.06
CA ARG A 110 -5.99 16.40 -14.07
C ARG A 110 -5.87 16.94 -15.48
N LEU A 111 -5.58 16.07 -16.42
CA LEU A 111 -5.52 16.45 -17.84
C LEU A 111 -6.83 17.04 -18.31
N VAL A 112 -7.93 16.38 -18.00
CA VAL A 112 -9.24 16.83 -18.41
C VAL A 112 -9.56 18.20 -17.84
N ASN A 113 -9.18 18.45 -16.60
CA ASN A 113 -9.49 19.70 -15.92
C ASN A 113 -8.60 20.85 -16.32
N MET A 114 -7.50 20.56 -16.95
CA MET A 114 -6.51 21.59 -17.27
C MET A 114 -6.83 22.39 -18.50
N ASP A 115 -7.75 21.92 -19.31
CA ASP A 115 -8.21 22.67 -20.47
C ASP A 115 -7.06 23.10 -21.38
N GLY A 116 -6.19 22.18 -21.72
CA GLY A 116 -5.08 22.46 -22.60
C GLY A 116 -3.78 22.81 -21.92
N THR A 117 -3.81 23.07 -20.63
CA THR A 117 -2.59 23.34 -19.89
C THR A 117 -2.14 22.07 -19.20
N THR A 118 -1.46 21.22 -19.94
CA THR A 118 -1.12 19.90 -19.45
C THR A 118 0.23 19.80 -18.79
N GLU A 119 0.99 20.85 -18.87
CA GLU A 119 2.36 20.84 -18.35
C GLU A 119 2.41 20.78 -16.83
N GLU A 120 1.35 21.12 -16.14
CA GLU A 120 1.34 21.15 -14.69
C GLU A 120 1.50 19.78 -14.06
N PHE A 121 1.19 18.75 -14.79
CA PHE A 121 1.32 17.42 -14.20
C PHE A 121 2.59 16.71 -14.65
N ASP A 122 3.41 17.41 -15.42
CA ASP A 122 4.68 16.84 -15.87
C ASP A 122 5.59 16.54 -14.71
N GLY A 123 6.12 15.33 -14.70
CA GLY A 123 7.08 14.95 -13.70
C GLY A 123 6.52 14.63 -12.33
N GLU A 124 5.25 14.83 -12.12
CA GLU A 124 4.64 14.48 -10.86
C GLU A 124 4.56 12.99 -10.65
N TYR A 125 4.51 12.26 -11.70
CA TYR A 125 4.24 10.81 -11.62
C TYR A 125 5.32 9.96 -12.20
#